data_b4aebfb6c510209cfa4b6340ad9c38bf
#
_entry.id   b4aebfb6c510209cfa4b6340ad9c38bf
#
_cell.length_a   1.000
_cell.length_b   1.000
_cell.length_c   1.000
_cell.angle_alpha   90.00
_cell.angle_beta   90.00
_cell.angle_gamma   90.00
#
_symmetry.space_group_name_H-M   'P 1'
#
loop_
_entity.id
_entity.type
_entity.pdbx_description
1 polymer ?
#
loop_
_entity_poly.entity_id
_entity_poly.type
_entity_poly.pdbx_seq_one_letter_code
_entity_poly.pdbx_strand_id
1 'polypeptide(L)'
;AMQLSKCVERLIRRIFPKKTRKKMLNKTRAVVLKTTNYSESSLVAQLYTESFGMQSYLIAGARKPKAKIKANILQPLHLLEIIATHKDNGSLQRISEARQTPVLQEIPYDIIKSSLALFLNEILYKVLKEQESDPYLFEFIHQSIRWLDETHLNLANFHLVFLIKLTRFLGFYPTASKQSLPYFNLHEATFSNSLPEHPLVLQEPHTSIFRDLITSEYSNCDHIKMSSTDRQFLLEKLLDFYRLHRTNFKEIKSLYILEEIFR
;
A
#
# COMPACT_ATOMS: atom_id res chain seq x y z
N ALA A 1 -60.72 -7.14 0.97
CA ALA A 1 -59.57 -6.66 0.13
C ALA A 1 -58.19 -6.97 0.78
N MET A 2 -58.04 -6.81 2.10
CA MET A 2 -56.73 -6.96 2.81
C MET A 2 -56.25 -8.42 2.95
N GLN A 3 -57.15 -9.43 2.98
CA GLN A 3 -56.76 -10.86 3.05
C GLN A 3 -56.30 -11.44 1.71
N LEU A 4 -56.83 -10.98 0.58
CA LEU A 4 -56.42 -11.36 -0.76
C LEU A 4 -55.00 -10.90 -1.09
N SER A 5 -54.57 -9.73 -0.65
CA SER A 5 -53.25 -9.18 -0.85
C SER A 5 -52.16 -10.08 -0.18
N LYS A 6 -52.40 -10.52 1.05
CA LYS A 6 -51.45 -11.41 1.76
C LYS A 6 -51.32 -12.83 1.15
N CYS A 7 -52.42 -13.31 0.53
CA CYS A 7 -52.40 -14.60 -0.14
C CYS A 7 -51.60 -14.55 -1.46
N VAL A 8 -51.76 -13.46 -2.23
CA VAL A 8 -51.01 -13.20 -3.46
C VAL A 8 -49.52 -13.00 -3.17
N GLU A 9 -49.15 -12.24 -2.13
CA GLU A 9 -47.76 -12.11 -1.71
C GLU A 9 -47.13 -13.45 -1.29
N ARG A 10 -47.84 -14.33 -0.60
CA ARG A 10 -47.35 -15.66 -0.25
C ARG A 10 -47.18 -16.54 -1.47
N LEU A 11 -48.06 -16.47 -2.47
CA LEU A 11 -47.94 -17.20 -3.74
C LEU A 11 -46.76 -16.74 -4.56
N ILE A 12 -46.58 -15.41 -4.66
CA ILE A 12 -45.43 -14.82 -5.37
C ILE A 12 -44.10 -15.22 -4.70
N ARG A 13 -44.03 -15.24 -3.38
CA ARG A 13 -42.82 -15.70 -2.65
C ARG A 13 -42.54 -17.21 -2.82
N ARG A 14 -43.57 -18.03 -3.11
CA ARG A 14 -43.45 -19.46 -3.38
C ARG A 14 -43.02 -19.75 -4.81
N ILE A 15 -43.52 -18.97 -5.77
CA ILE A 15 -43.19 -19.10 -7.20
C ILE A 15 -41.82 -18.49 -7.52
N PHE A 16 -41.48 -17.38 -6.87
CA PHE A 16 -40.17 -16.72 -6.96
C PHE A 16 -39.47 -16.74 -5.59
N PRO A 17 -38.89 -17.87 -5.19
CA PRO A 17 -38.09 -17.89 -3.98
C PRO A 17 -36.97 -16.87 -4.17
N LYS A 18 -36.86 -15.89 -3.24
CA LYS A 18 -35.67 -15.02 -3.20
C LYS A 18 -34.47 -15.97 -3.24
N LYS A 19 -33.76 -16.02 -4.38
CA LYS A 19 -32.45 -16.69 -4.46
C LYS A 19 -31.61 -16.10 -3.35
N THR A 20 -31.51 -16.79 -2.23
CA THR A 20 -30.50 -16.50 -1.22
C THR A 20 -29.18 -16.75 -1.90
N ARG A 21 -28.56 -15.67 -2.46
CA ARG A 21 -27.20 -15.75 -2.97
C ARG A 21 -26.37 -16.28 -1.81
N LYS A 22 -25.92 -17.52 -1.93
CA LYS A 22 -25.03 -18.16 -0.98
C LYS A 22 -23.84 -17.21 -0.84
N LYS A 23 -23.66 -16.62 0.34
CA LYS A 23 -22.51 -15.75 0.62
C LYS A 23 -21.27 -16.60 0.44
N MET A 24 -20.57 -16.48 -0.67
CA MET A 24 -19.31 -17.17 -0.84
C MET A 24 -18.30 -16.53 0.12
N LEU A 25 -17.78 -17.36 1.01
CA LEU A 25 -16.65 -17.00 1.86
C LEU A 25 -15.38 -17.22 1.05
N ASN A 26 -14.58 -16.19 0.95
CA ASN A 26 -13.31 -16.22 0.23
C ASN A 26 -12.18 -16.03 1.23
N LYS A 27 -11.16 -16.88 1.10
CA LYS A 27 -9.90 -16.76 1.85
C LYS A 27 -8.90 -16.00 0.98
N THR A 28 -8.29 -14.96 1.55
CA THR A 28 -7.26 -14.15 0.85
C THR A 28 -6.28 -13.57 1.85
N ARG A 29 -5.04 -13.30 1.38
CA ARG A 29 -4.07 -12.48 2.11
C ARG A 29 -4.46 -11.00 1.96
N ALA A 30 -4.07 -10.19 2.93
CA ALA A 30 -4.38 -8.77 2.94
C ALA A 30 -3.31 -7.96 3.68
N VAL A 31 -3.10 -6.72 3.27
CA VAL A 31 -2.28 -5.71 3.95
C VAL A 31 -3.21 -4.64 4.50
N VAL A 32 -3.08 -4.31 5.78
CA VAL A 32 -3.87 -3.24 6.42
C VAL A 32 -3.29 -1.89 6.02
N LEU A 33 -4.12 -1.03 5.41
CA LEU A 33 -3.68 0.31 5.03
C LEU A 33 -4.30 1.41 5.90
N LYS A 34 -5.57 1.24 6.31
CA LYS A 34 -6.22 2.23 7.16
C LYS A 34 -7.32 1.59 8.01
N THR A 35 -7.44 2.07 9.23
CA THR A 35 -8.54 1.70 10.13
C THR A 35 -9.22 2.96 10.65
N THR A 36 -10.55 2.97 10.64
CA THR A 36 -11.36 4.10 11.08
C THR A 36 -12.46 3.62 12.03
N ASN A 37 -12.76 4.38 13.05
CA ASN A 37 -13.91 4.11 13.92
C ASN A 37 -15.20 4.25 13.12
N TYR A 38 -16.07 3.26 13.21
CA TYR A 38 -17.38 3.26 12.54
C TYR A 38 -18.53 3.47 13.54
N SER A 39 -18.43 2.82 14.68
CA SER A 39 -19.36 2.97 15.82
C SER A 39 -18.57 2.80 17.11
N GLU A 40 -19.25 2.85 18.25
CA GLU A 40 -18.64 2.68 19.56
C GLU A 40 -17.76 1.44 19.66
N SER A 41 -18.15 0.33 19.07
CA SER A 41 -17.40 -0.94 19.13
C SER A 41 -16.91 -1.47 17.78
N SER A 42 -17.30 -0.87 16.65
CA SER A 42 -16.99 -1.37 15.31
C SER A 42 -15.99 -0.50 14.59
N LEU A 43 -15.19 -1.13 13.70
CA LEU A 43 -14.19 -0.49 12.87
C LEU A 43 -14.49 -0.74 11.39
N VAL A 44 -14.06 0.19 10.52
CA VAL A 44 -13.89 -0.06 9.09
C VAL A 44 -12.40 -0.11 8.82
N ALA A 45 -11.94 -1.23 8.27
CA ALA A 45 -10.57 -1.41 7.79
C ALA A 45 -10.54 -1.37 6.26
N GLN A 46 -9.63 -0.57 5.72
CA GLN A 46 -9.29 -0.54 4.31
C GLN A 46 -8.05 -1.41 4.12
N LEU A 47 -8.22 -2.49 3.37
CA LEU A 47 -7.22 -3.52 3.14
C LEU A 47 -6.92 -3.62 1.66
N TYR A 48 -5.64 -3.73 1.31
CA TYR A 48 -5.25 -4.19 -0.02
C TYR A 48 -5.17 -5.71 0.01
N THR A 49 -6.03 -6.37 -0.74
CA THR A 49 -6.16 -7.84 -0.76
C THR A 49 -5.56 -8.42 -2.02
N GLU A 50 -4.95 -9.59 -1.91
CA GLU A 50 -4.36 -10.32 -3.02
C GLU A 50 -5.40 -10.64 -4.12
N SER A 51 -6.60 -11.09 -3.72
CA SER A 51 -7.62 -11.58 -4.67
C SER A 51 -8.58 -10.49 -5.16
N PHE A 52 -8.75 -9.38 -4.44
CA PHE A 52 -9.80 -8.40 -4.70
C PHE A 52 -9.30 -6.96 -4.73
N GLY A 53 -7.99 -6.72 -4.68
CA GLY A 53 -7.42 -5.38 -4.62
C GLY A 53 -7.85 -4.60 -3.38
N MET A 54 -8.07 -3.30 -3.52
CA MET A 54 -8.44 -2.40 -2.43
C MET A 54 -9.90 -2.61 -2.02
N GLN A 55 -10.12 -3.02 -0.79
CA GLN A 55 -11.46 -3.30 -0.24
C GLN A 55 -11.66 -2.65 1.14
N SER A 56 -12.90 -2.27 1.42
CA SER A 56 -13.34 -1.78 2.74
C SER A 56 -14.14 -2.82 3.48
N TYR A 57 -13.74 -3.14 4.70
CA TYR A 57 -14.34 -4.18 5.53
C TYR A 57 -14.88 -3.62 6.85
N LEU A 58 -16.13 -3.94 7.15
CA LEU A 58 -16.72 -3.69 8.47
C LEU A 58 -16.35 -4.85 9.42
N ILE A 59 -15.76 -4.49 10.56
CA ILE A 59 -15.39 -5.43 11.63
C ILE A 59 -16.21 -5.07 12.85
N ALA A 60 -17.30 -5.80 13.04
CA ALA A 60 -18.22 -5.57 14.14
C ALA A 60 -17.61 -6.00 15.47
N GLY A 61 -17.72 -5.15 16.47
CA GLY A 61 -17.30 -5.46 17.84
C GLY A 61 -15.77 -5.60 18.04
N ALA A 62 -14.92 -5.12 17.11
CA ALA A 62 -13.45 -5.24 17.18
C ALA A 62 -12.84 -4.59 18.44
N ARG A 63 -13.54 -3.63 19.05
CA ARG A 63 -13.11 -2.93 20.26
C ARG A 63 -13.65 -3.53 21.56
N LYS A 64 -14.45 -4.59 21.47
CA LYS A 64 -14.96 -5.29 22.66
C LYS A 64 -13.88 -6.18 23.28
N PRO A 65 -13.86 -6.39 24.61
CA PRO A 65 -12.88 -7.27 25.28
C PRO A 65 -12.85 -8.69 24.72
N LYS A 66 -14.02 -9.25 24.35
CA LYS A 66 -14.17 -10.60 23.77
C LYS A 66 -14.34 -10.56 22.24
N ALA A 67 -13.72 -9.60 21.54
CA ALA A 67 -13.80 -9.51 20.10
C ALA A 67 -13.18 -10.75 19.42
N LYS A 68 -13.88 -11.33 18.41
CA LYS A 68 -13.33 -12.41 17.57
C LYS A 68 -12.14 -11.91 16.75
N ILE A 69 -12.24 -10.67 16.22
CA ILE A 69 -11.16 -9.96 15.52
C ILE A 69 -10.85 -8.73 16.35
N LYS A 70 -9.69 -8.71 16.96
CA LYS A 70 -9.27 -7.61 17.86
C LYS A 70 -8.68 -6.46 17.05
N ALA A 71 -8.87 -5.22 17.52
CA ALA A 71 -8.36 -4.01 16.87
C ALA A 71 -6.81 -3.97 16.74
N ASN A 72 -6.09 -4.63 17.63
CA ASN A 72 -4.62 -4.64 17.62
C ASN A 72 -4.00 -5.31 16.39
N ILE A 73 -4.70 -6.26 15.74
CA ILE A 73 -4.20 -6.87 14.49
C ILE A 73 -4.49 -6.02 13.25
N LEU A 74 -5.22 -4.91 13.41
CA LEU A 74 -5.65 -4.02 12.32
C LEU A 74 -4.79 -2.74 12.27
N GLN A 75 -3.53 -2.82 12.70
CA GLN A 75 -2.59 -1.70 12.60
C GLN A 75 -2.06 -1.56 11.17
N PRO A 76 -1.64 -0.36 10.75
CA PRO A 76 -1.05 -0.12 9.44
C PRO A 76 0.07 -1.11 9.11
N LEU A 77 0.09 -1.59 7.86
CA LEU A 77 1.00 -2.59 7.29
C LEU A 77 0.97 -3.98 7.94
N HIS A 78 0.08 -4.25 8.92
CA HIS A 78 -0.08 -5.62 9.37
C HIS A 78 -0.50 -6.54 8.23
N LEU A 79 0.15 -7.70 8.17
CA LEU A 79 -0.10 -8.74 7.18
C LEU A 79 -1.13 -9.71 7.73
N LEU A 80 -2.23 -9.88 7.02
CA LEU A 80 -3.35 -10.69 7.46
C LEU A 80 -3.66 -11.81 6.47
N GLU A 81 -4.16 -12.92 7.00
CA GLU A 81 -4.99 -13.87 6.28
C GLU A 81 -6.43 -13.67 6.75
N ILE A 82 -7.33 -13.41 5.83
CA ILE A 82 -8.74 -13.13 6.12
C ILE A 82 -9.67 -14.11 5.43
N ILE A 83 -10.81 -14.38 6.09
CA ILE A 83 -11.97 -15.03 5.47
C ILE A 83 -13.08 -13.99 5.44
N ALA A 84 -13.52 -13.61 4.25
CA ALA A 84 -14.45 -12.52 4.04
C ALA A 84 -15.51 -12.86 2.98
N THR A 85 -16.65 -12.19 3.06
CA THR A 85 -17.63 -12.21 1.96
C THR A 85 -17.28 -11.14 0.96
N HIS A 86 -17.16 -11.48 -0.32
CA HIS A 86 -16.98 -10.53 -1.39
C HIS A 86 -18.26 -10.33 -2.18
N LYS A 87 -18.58 -9.08 -2.54
CA LYS A 87 -19.68 -8.67 -3.39
C LYS A 87 -19.16 -7.66 -4.41
N ASP A 88 -19.47 -7.85 -5.67
CA ASP A 88 -18.97 -7.04 -6.79
C ASP A 88 -19.53 -5.61 -6.86
N ASN A 89 -20.39 -5.21 -5.93
CA ASN A 89 -21.10 -3.92 -5.98
C ASN A 89 -20.39 -2.78 -5.23
N GLY A 90 -19.11 -2.90 -4.93
CA GLY A 90 -18.31 -1.88 -4.21
C GLY A 90 -18.77 -1.56 -2.79
N SER A 91 -19.72 -2.35 -2.24
CA SER A 91 -20.27 -2.13 -0.91
C SER A 91 -19.29 -2.52 0.19
N LEU A 92 -19.48 -1.95 1.38
CA LEU A 92 -18.75 -2.33 2.58
C LEU A 92 -18.89 -3.84 2.85
N GLN A 93 -17.77 -4.56 2.81
CA GLN A 93 -17.69 -6.01 2.97
C GLN A 93 -17.65 -6.39 4.46
N ARG A 94 -17.71 -7.69 4.77
CA ARG A 94 -17.58 -8.20 6.15
C ARG A 94 -16.53 -9.29 6.24
N ILE A 95 -15.65 -9.15 7.21
CA ILE A 95 -14.68 -10.19 7.58
C ILE A 95 -15.33 -11.11 8.59
N SER A 96 -15.24 -12.42 8.34
CA SER A 96 -15.68 -13.46 9.26
C SER A 96 -14.56 -13.89 10.20
N GLU A 97 -13.32 -13.93 9.68
CA GLU A 97 -12.10 -14.31 10.40
C GLU A 97 -10.91 -13.53 9.87
N ALA A 98 -10.01 -13.20 10.78
CA ALA A 98 -8.72 -12.59 10.44
C ALA A 98 -7.66 -13.06 11.44
N ARG A 99 -6.45 -13.33 10.92
CA ARG A 99 -5.26 -13.61 11.71
C ARG A 99 -4.05 -12.94 11.09
N GLN A 100 -3.10 -12.50 11.90
CA GLN A 100 -1.80 -12.06 11.40
C GLN A 100 -1.00 -13.23 10.86
N THR A 101 -0.42 -13.09 9.68
CA THR A 101 0.39 -14.12 9.02
C THR A 101 1.30 -13.48 7.97
N PRO A 102 2.61 -13.36 8.26
CA PRO A 102 3.27 -13.54 9.56
C PRO A 102 2.93 -12.45 10.58
N VAL A 103 3.26 -12.69 11.84
CA VAL A 103 3.26 -11.66 12.88
C VAL A 103 4.57 -10.90 12.78
N LEU A 104 4.52 -9.59 12.60
CA LEU A 104 5.69 -8.71 12.54
C LEU A 104 6.35 -8.64 13.93
N GLN A 105 7.68 -8.80 13.99
CA GLN A 105 8.43 -8.92 15.22
C GLN A 105 9.21 -7.65 15.59
N GLU A 106 9.77 -6.96 14.60
CA GLU A 106 10.67 -5.83 14.78
C GLU A 106 9.98 -4.47 14.50
N ILE A 107 9.18 -4.38 13.42
CA ILE A 107 8.51 -3.12 13.03
C ILE A 107 7.75 -2.47 14.20
N PRO A 108 7.02 -3.21 15.08
CA PRO A 108 6.29 -2.59 16.18
C PRO A 108 7.18 -2.01 17.29
N TYR A 109 8.46 -2.41 17.37
CA TYR A 109 9.34 -2.10 18.50
C TYR A 109 10.56 -1.27 18.11
N ASP A 110 10.98 -1.27 16.84
CA ASP A 110 12.08 -0.48 16.33
C ASP A 110 11.58 0.85 15.76
N ILE A 111 12.14 1.97 16.25
CA ILE A 111 11.71 3.32 15.88
C ILE A 111 11.96 3.63 14.39
N ILE A 112 13.07 3.14 13.81
CA ILE A 112 13.42 3.35 12.40
C ILE A 112 12.46 2.56 11.53
N LYS A 113 12.27 1.27 11.82
CA LYS A 113 11.36 0.40 11.07
C LYS A 113 9.91 0.86 11.16
N SER A 114 9.44 1.27 12.34
CA SER A 114 8.07 1.77 12.51
C SER A 114 7.83 3.09 11.77
N SER A 115 8.82 3.97 11.71
CA SER A 115 8.72 5.23 10.96
C SER A 115 8.74 5.01 9.45
N LEU A 116 9.61 4.11 8.97
CA LEU A 116 9.58 3.66 7.58
C LEU A 116 8.22 3.03 7.24
N ALA A 117 7.71 2.16 8.10
CA ALA A 117 6.40 1.53 7.90
C ALA A 117 5.27 2.56 7.83
N LEU A 118 5.29 3.59 8.69
CA LEU A 118 4.30 4.68 8.66
C LEU A 118 4.36 5.44 7.33
N PHE A 119 5.56 5.79 6.87
CA PHE A 119 5.77 6.47 5.59
C PHE A 119 5.29 5.62 4.41
N LEU A 120 5.74 4.36 4.34
CA LEU A 120 5.33 3.44 3.27
C LEU A 120 3.82 3.20 3.25
N ASN A 121 3.20 3.07 4.43
CA ASN A 121 1.77 2.90 4.53
C ASN A 121 1.00 4.11 3.95
N GLU A 122 1.45 5.33 4.21
CA GLU A 122 0.82 6.53 3.64
C GLU A 122 0.97 6.56 2.11
N ILE A 123 2.14 6.23 1.58
CA ILE A 123 2.37 6.10 0.12
C ILE A 123 1.42 5.07 -0.47
N LEU A 124 1.44 3.84 0.05
CA LEU A 124 0.60 2.74 -0.44
C LEU A 124 -0.89 3.09 -0.37
N TYR A 125 -1.35 3.69 0.73
CA TYR A 125 -2.75 4.11 0.85
C TYR A 125 -3.16 5.09 -0.26
N LYS A 126 -2.27 6.00 -0.68
CA LYS A 126 -2.56 6.99 -1.73
C LYS A 126 -2.53 6.39 -3.13
N VAL A 127 -1.57 5.52 -3.42
CA VAL A 127 -1.42 4.95 -4.77
C VAL A 127 -2.35 3.77 -5.04
N LEU A 128 -2.78 3.03 -4.01
CA LEU A 128 -3.62 1.84 -4.13
C LEU A 128 -5.12 2.09 -3.99
N LYS A 129 -5.54 3.33 -3.74
CA LYS A 129 -6.94 3.65 -3.38
C LYS A 129 -7.99 3.12 -4.38
N GLU A 130 -7.66 3.08 -5.65
CA GLU A 130 -8.53 2.63 -6.74
C GLU A 130 -7.94 1.40 -7.46
N GLN A 131 -6.95 0.74 -6.85
CA GLN A 131 -6.24 -0.35 -7.49
C GLN A 131 -7.06 -1.64 -7.44
N GLU A 132 -7.24 -2.24 -8.59
CA GLU A 132 -7.75 -3.60 -8.75
C GLU A 132 -6.76 -4.64 -8.20
N SER A 133 -7.16 -5.90 -8.16
CA SER A 133 -6.26 -6.95 -7.71
C SER A 133 -5.12 -7.16 -8.71
N ASP A 134 -3.90 -7.11 -8.19
CA ASP A 134 -2.68 -7.45 -8.90
C ASP A 134 -1.83 -8.34 -7.96
N PRO A 135 -1.78 -9.66 -8.21
CA PRO A 135 -1.03 -10.58 -7.37
C PRO A 135 0.47 -10.27 -7.30
N TYR A 136 1.06 -9.74 -8.37
CA TYR A 136 2.49 -9.38 -8.39
C TYR A 136 2.78 -8.14 -7.55
N LEU A 137 1.93 -7.12 -7.65
CA LEU A 137 2.00 -5.93 -6.78
C LEU A 137 1.74 -6.32 -5.32
N PHE A 138 0.76 -7.18 -5.05
CA PHE A 138 0.50 -7.68 -3.70
C PHE A 138 1.72 -8.39 -3.13
N GLU A 139 2.32 -9.31 -3.90
CA GLU A 139 3.50 -10.05 -3.45
C GLU A 139 4.70 -9.12 -3.22
N PHE A 140 4.94 -8.15 -4.10
CA PHE A 140 5.97 -7.12 -3.92
C PHE A 140 5.79 -6.38 -2.58
N ILE A 141 4.59 -5.89 -2.29
CA ILE A 141 4.30 -5.17 -1.04
C ILE A 141 4.50 -6.09 0.17
N HIS A 142 3.94 -7.30 0.10
CA HIS A 142 4.01 -8.29 1.17
C HIS A 142 5.47 -8.66 1.51
N GLN A 143 6.29 -8.95 0.50
CA GLN A 143 7.70 -9.28 0.69
C GLN A 143 8.52 -8.08 1.17
N SER A 144 8.23 -6.87 0.69
CA SER A 144 8.91 -5.64 1.15
C SER A 144 8.67 -5.38 2.64
N ILE A 145 7.44 -5.58 3.13
CA ILE A 145 7.10 -5.43 4.55
C ILE A 145 7.81 -6.51 5.38
N ARG A 146 7.81 -7.76 4.92
CA ARG A 146 8.52 -8.84 5.58
C ARG A 146 10.02 -8.58 5.65
N TRP A 147 10.62 -8.16 4.52
CA TRP A 147 12.04 -7.84 4.48
C TRP A 147 12.40 -6.71 5.46
N LEU A 148 11.58 -5.66 5.52
CA LEU A 148 11.76 -4.55 6.47
C LEU A 148 11.71 -5.05 7.93
N ASP A 149 10.80 -5.98 8.23
CA ASP A 149 10.68 -6.56 9.57
C ASP A 149 11.88 -7.43 9.93
N GLU A 150 12.30 -8.30 9.02
CA GLU A 150 13.30 -9.36 9.25
C GLU A 150 14.76 -8.87 9.15
N THR A 151 15.03 -7.75 8.45
CA THR A 151 16.40 -7.30 8.16
C THR A 151 17.09 -6.64 9.37
N HIS A 152 18.40 -6.80 9.47
CA HIS A 152 19.29 -6.08 10.38
C HIS A 152 20.29 -5.17 9.64
N LEU A 153 20.12 -4.99 8.31
CA LEU A 153 20.96 -4.11 7.51
C LEU A 153 20.61 -2.64 7.73
N ASN A 154 21.49 -1.74 7.26
CA ASN A 154 21.21 -0.32 7.31
C ASN A 154 20.06 0.06 6.38
N LEU A 155 19.04 0.69 6.94
CA LEU A 155 17.78 1.02 6.26
C LEU A 155 17.75 2.43 5.62
N ALA A 156 18.85 3.18 5.67
CA ALA A 156 18.87 4.59 5.26
C ALA A 156 18.35 4.82 3.82
N ASN A 157 18.60 3.91 2.89
CA ASN A 157 18.20 4.02 1.49
C ASN A 157 16.99 3.13 1.11
N PHE A 158 16.50 2.31 2.03
CA PHE A 158 15.41 1.35 1.77
C PHE A 158 14.17 1.98 1.15
N HIS A 159 13.72 3.09 1.71
CA HIS A 159 12.53 3.79 1.23
C HIS A 159 12.66 4.34 -0.20
N LEU A 160 13.85 4.79 -0.61
CA LEU A 160 14.12 5.24 -1.98
C LEU A 160 14.00 4.07 -2.96
N VAL A 161 14.64 2.95 -2.65
CA VAL A 161 14.58 1.73 -3.48
C VAL A 161 13.15 1.18 -3.54
N PHE A 162 12.42 1.16 -2.41
CA PHE A 162 11.02 0.76 -2.39
C PHE A 162 10.16 1.62 -3.32
N LEU A 163 10.28 2.95 -3.22
CA LEU A 163 9.53 3.87 -4.07
C LEU A 163 9.84 3.64 -5.55
N ILE A 164 11.11 3.53 -5.93
CA ILE A 164 11.51 3.26 -7.32
C ILE A 164 10.93 1.94 -7.82
N LYS A 165 11.06 0.85 -7.05
CA LYS A 165 10.50 -0.46 -7.44
C LYS A 165 8.97 -0.45 -7.56
N LEU A 166 8.29 0.28 -6.69
CA LEU A 166 6.83 0.41 -6.72
C LEU A 166 6.34 1.05 -8.03
N THR A 167 7.09 2.00 -8.63
CA THR A 167 6.70 2.63 -9.90
C THR A 167 6.55 1.64 -11.06
N ARG A 168 7.22 0.47 -11.00
CA ARG A 168 7.08 -0.60 -11.99
C ARG A 168 5.65 -1.11 -12.09
N PHE A 169 5.01 -1.30 -10.94
CA PHE A 169 3.61 -1.76 -10.87
C PHE A 169 2.60 -0.64 -11.13
N LEU A 170 3.04 0.60 -11.01
CA LEU A 170 2.21 1.78 -11.27
C LEU A 170 2.31 2.30 -12.71
N GLY A 171 3.19 1.69 -13.54
CA GLY A 171 3.29 1.96 -14.98
C GLY A 171 4.19 3.13 -15.38
N PHE A 172 5.04 3.64 -14.47
CA PHE A 172 5.99 4.71 -14.77
C PHE A 172 7.41 4.43 -14.25
N TYR A 173 7.86 3.18 -14.38
CA TYR A 173 9.21 2.78 -13.97
C TYR A 173 10.27 3.49 -14.82
N PRO A 174 11.32 4.04 -14.20
CA PRO A 174 12.41 4.69 -14.93
C PRO A 174 13.04 3.75 -15.97
N THR A 175 13.16 4.23 -17.21
CA THR A 175 13.82 3.46 -18.27
C THR A 175 15.32 3.41 -17.99
N ALA A 176 15.85 2.20 -17.73
CA ALA A 176 17.26 2.00 -17.49
C ALA A 176 18.08 2.37 -18.73
N SER A 177 19.16 3.13 -18.56
CA SER A 177 20.13 3.42 -19.61
C SER A 177 21.44 2.69 -19.33
N LYS A 178 22.00 2.04 -20.36
CA LYS A 178 23.37 1.48 -20.31
C LYS A 178 24.44 2.56 -20.39
N GLN A 179 24.10 3.75 -20.88
CA GLN A 179 24.99 4.88 -21.00
C GLN A 179 24.93 5.76 -19.74
N SER A 180 26.06 6.34 -19.37
CA SER A 180 26.13 7.32 -18.29
C SER A 180 25.65 8.67 -18.80
N LEU A 181 24.33 8.87 -18.81
CA LEU A 181 23.68 10.10 -19.24
C LEU A 181 23.56 11.07 -18.05
N PRO A 182 23.89 12.37 -18.20
CA PRO A 182 24.01 13.32 -17.08
C PRO A 182 22.67 13.81 -16.51
N TYR A 183 21.56 13.62 -17.23
CA TYR A 183 20.25 14.10 -16.81
C TYR A 183 19.24 12.97 -16.73
N PHE A 184 18.33 13.05 -15.76
CA PHE A 184 17.14 12.21 -15.73
C PHE A 184 15.89 13.11 -15.77
N ASN A 185 15.10 12.95 -16.83
CA ASN A 185 13.85 13.67 -17.02
C ASN A 185 12.72 13.00 -16.25
N LEU A 186 12.19 13.67 -15.21
CA LEU A 186 11.12 13.10 -14.39
C LEU A 186 9.79 13.02 -15.15
N HIS A 187 9.57 13.89 -16.15
CA HIS A 187 8.35 13.87 -16.97
C HIS A 187 8.27 12.63 -17.86
N GLU A 188 9.38 12.29 -18.49
CA GLU A 188 9.45 11.17 -19.45
C GLU A 188 9.92 9.86 -18.84
N ALA A 189 10.34 9.89 -17.56
CA ALA A 189 10.95 8.76 -16.87
C ALA A 189 12.18 8.18 -17.61
N THR A 190 12.99 9.03 -18.26
CA THR A 190 14.12 8.64 -19.09
C THR A 190 15.39 9.43 -18.78
N PHE A 191 16.55 8.81 -19.06
CA PHE A 191 17.83 9.49 -19.03
C PHE A 191 18.11 10.19 -20.37
N SER A 192 18.78 11.35 -20.36
CA SER A 192 19.12 12.13 -21.56
C SER A 192 20.51 12.78 -21.49
N ASN A 193 21.07 13.12 -22.68
CA ASN A 193 22.28 13.92 -22.80
C ASN A 193 22.02 15.43 -22.77
N SER A 194 20.80 15.84 -23.12
CA SER A 194 20.40 17.24 -23.14
C SER A 194 19.63 17.60 -21.89
N LEU A 195 19.88 18.78 -21.34
CA LEU A 195 19.12 19.34 -20.23
C LEU A 195 17.69 19.66 -20.69
N PRO A 196 16.65 19.07 -20.06
CA PRO A 196 15.26 19.43 -20.33
C PRO A 196 14.97 20.91 -20.01
N GLU A 197 14.04 21.53 -20.75
CA GLU A 197 13.66 22.95 -20.56
C GLU A 197 12.82 23.23 -19.30
N HIS A 198 12.52 22.21 -18.50
CA HIS A 198 11.72 22.31 -17.26
C HIS A 198 12.56 21.93 -16.03
N PRO A 199 12.18 22.37 -14.81
CA PRO A 199 12.95 22.14 -13.58
C PRO A 199 12.82 20.73 -12.99
N LEU A 200 11.97 19.86 -13.56
CA LEU A 200 11.70 18.51 -13.07
C LEU A 200 12.72 17.53 -13.67
N VAL A 201 13.98 17.72 -13.29
CA VAL A 201 15.13 16.97 -13.79
C VAL A 201 16.10 16.67 -12.64
N LEU A 202 16.74 15.51 -12.68
CA LEU A 202 17.95 15.24 -11.89
C LEU A 202 19.17 15.54 -12.73
N GLN A 203 20.19 16.12 -12.09
CA GLN A 203 21.50 16.40 -12.64
C GLN A 203 22.56 15.72 -11.79
N GLU A 204 23.79 15.60 -12.30
CA GLU A 204 24.90 15.08 -11.49
C GLU A 204 25.14 15.93 -10.23
N PRO A 205 25.46 15.31 -9.08
CA PRO A 205 25.76 13.87 -8.89
C PRO A 205 24.51 12.99 -8.67
N HIS A 206 23.33 13.59 -8.52
CA HIS A 206 22.10 12.88 -8.15
C HIS A 206 21.60 11.92 -9.24
N THR A 207 21.90 12.19 -10.51
CA THR A 207 21.55 11.29 -11.63
C THR A 207 22.30 9.96 -11.53
N SER A 208 23.59 10.00 -11.19
CA SER A 208 24.37 8.78 -10.96
C SER A 208 23.88 7.98 -9.78
N ILE A 209 23.63 8.64 -8.63
CA ILE A 209 23.08 8.00 -7.43
C ILE A 209 21.70 7.38 -7.74
N PHE A 210 20.84 8.08 -8.47
CA PHE A 210 19.51 7.59 -8.86
C PHE A 210 19.59 6.35 -9.76
N ARG A 211 20.55 6.32 -10.68
CA ARG A 211 20.83 5.14 -11.54
C ARG A 211 21.24 3.92 -10.70
N ASP A 212 22.10 4.12 -9.70
CA ASP A 212 22.52 3.07 -8.79
C ASP A 212 21.32 2.55 -7.96
N LEU A 213 20.46 3.45 -7.47
CA LEU A 213 19.23 3.07 -6.76
C LEU A 213 18.26 2.25 -7.62
N ILE A 214 18.12 2.58 -8.92
CA ILE A 214 17.25 1.82 -9.86
C ILE A 214 17.72 0.35 -9.98
N THR A 215 19.03 0.13 -9.97
CA THR A 215 19.60 -1.21 -10.17
C THR A 215 19.82 -1.98 -8.87
N SER A 216 19.66 -1.32 -7.72
CA SER A 216 19.90 -1.94 -6.42
C SER A 216 18.74 -2.82 -5.95
N GLU A 217 19.08 -3.77 -5.07
CA GLU A 217 18.15 -4.55 -4.28
C GLU A 217 18.17 -4.06 -2.81
N TYR A 218 17.18 -4.47 -2.01
CA TYR A 218 17.15 -4.10 -0.60
C TYR A 218 18.41 -4.56 0.16
N SER A 219 18.95 -5.72 -0.22
CA SER A 219 20.12 -6.33 0.42
C SER A 219 21.46 -5.61 0.18
N ASN A 220 21.52 -4.70 -0.79
CA ASN A 220 22.73 -3.97 -1.15
C ASN A 220 22.58 -2.46 -1.27
N CYS A 221 21.38 -1.93 -1.01
CA CYS A 221 21.13 -0.48 -1.14
C CYS A 221 21.88 0.36 -0.10
N ASP A 222 22.33 -0.22 0.99
CA ASP A 222 23.18 0.41 2.01
C ASP A 222 24.62 0.70 1.51
N HIS A 223 25.05 0.01 0.45
CA HIS A 223 26.35 0.26 -0.20
C HIS A 223 26.37 1.57 -1.01
N ILE A 224 25.19 2.08 -1.41
CA ILE A 224 25.07 3.37 -2.11
C ILE A 224 25.29 4.49 -1.10
N LYS A 225 26.48 5.09 -1.18
CA LYS A 225 26.88 6.16 -0.26
C LYS A 225 26.36 7.50 -0.76
N MET A 226 25.60 8.17 0.09
CA MET A 226 25.10 9.53 -0.11
C MET A 226 24.94 10.23 1.23
N SER A 227 25.02 11.56 1.23
CA SER A 227 24.74 12.35 2.42
C SER A 227 23.25 12.31 2.81
N SER A 228 22.92 12.72 4.02
CA SER A 228 21.51 12.91 4.41
C SER A 228 20.81 13.95 3.55
N THR A 229 21.52 15.01 3.15
CA THR A 229 21.00 16.06 2.26
C THR A 229 20.68 15.51 0.86
N ASP A 230 21.57 14.70 0.27
CA ASP A 230 21.33 14.07 -1.03
C ASP A 230 20.14 13.09 -0.97
N ARG A 231 20.02 12.36 0.13
CA ARG A 231 18.91 11.44 0.37
C ARG A 231 17.58 12.16 0.43
N GLN A 232 17.52 13.25 1.19
CA GLN A 232 16.34 14.09 1.29
C GLN A 232 15.97 14.69 -0.07
N PHE A 233 16.95 15.26 -0.79
CA PHE A 233 16.73 15.80 -2.13
C PHE A 233 16.16 14.74 -3.10
N LEU A 234 16.75 13.53 -3.12
CA LEU A 234 16.26 12.44 -3.97
C LEU A 234 14.86 11.98 -3.57
N LEU A 235 14.56 11.94 -2.27
CA LEU A 235 13.22 11.62 -1.79
C LEU A 235 12.19 12.66 -2.26
N GLU A 236 12.47 13.94 -2.14
CA GLU A 236 11.60 15.01 -2.65
C GLU A 236 11.36 14.87 -4.15
N LYS A 237 12.42 14.63 -4.93
CA LYS A 237 12.34 14.42 -6.38
C LYS A 237 11.55 13.16 -6.75
N LEU A 238 11.66 12.09 -5.98
CA LEU A 238 10.81 10.89 -6.15
C LEU A 238 9.34 11.19 -5.84
N LEU A 239 9.05 11.99 -4.82
CA LEU A 239 7.67 12.40 -4.54
C LEU A 239 7.12 13.31 -5.65
N ASP A 240 7.93 14.20 -6.23
CA ASP A 240 7.57 14.96 -7.42
C ASP A 240 7.30 14.05 -8.62
N PHE A 241 8.12 13.02 -8.82
CA PHE A 241 7.93 12.01 -9.84
C PHE A 241 6.58 11.28 -9.69
N TYR A 242 6.20 10.93 -8.46
CA TYR A 242 4.87 10.38 -8.19
C TYR A 242 3.73 11.37 -8.48
N ARG A 243 3.90 12.67 -8.14
CA ARG A 243 2.89 13.71 -8.42
C ARG A 243 2.66 13.91 -9.91
N LEU A 244 3.72 13.80 -10.73
CA LEU A 244 3.64 13.90 -12.19
C LEU A 244 2.84 12.76 -12.82
N HIS A 245 3.05 11.55 -12.34
CA HIS A 245 2.50 10.34 -12.96
C HIS A 245 1.20 9.82 -12.30
N ARG A 246 0.78 10.41 -11.16
CA ARG A 246 -0.43 10.01 -10.42
C ARG A 246 -1.27 11.22 -10.03
N THR A 247 -2.39 11.41 -10.73
CA THR A 247 -3.28 12.59 -10.62
C THR A 247 -3.78 12.90 -9.21
N ASN A 248 -3.91 11.90 -8.35
CA ASN A 248 -4.44 12.03 -6.98
C ASN A 248 -3.37 11.91 -5.90
N PHE A 249 -2.09 11.96 -6.25
CA PHE A 249 -1.01 11.84 -5.28
C PHE A 249 -0.81 13.17 -4.54
N LYS A 250 -1.36 13.25 -3.32
CA LYS A 250 -1.29 14.44 -2.46
C LYS A 250 -0.04 14.42 -1.59
N GLU A 251 0.19 15.53 -0.89
CA GLU A 251 1.25 15.70 0.11
C GLU A 251 1.33 14.52 1.09
N ILE A 252 2.56 14.11 1.44
CA ILE A 252 2.87 13.03 2.38
C ILE A 252 3.15 13.64 3.75
N LYS A 253 2.25 13.39 4.70
CA LYS A 253 2.35 13.96 6.04
C LYS A 253 3.43 13.30 6.90
N SER A 254 3.69 12.01 6.70
CA SER A 254 4.72 11.27 7.43
C SER A 254 6.16 11.57 6.96
N LEU A 255 6.34 12.41 5.94
CA LEU A 255 7.66 12.77 5.42
C LEU A 255 8.54 13.38 6.50
N TYR A 256 8.01 14.30 7.31
CA TYR A 256 8.77 14.96 8.37
C TYR A 256 9.31 13.99 9.43
N ILE A 257 8.59 12.89 9.72
CA ILE A 257 9.07 11.86 10.66
C ILE A 257 10.30 11.16 10.09
N LEU A 258 10.27 10.86 8.78
CA LEU A 258 11.37 10.21 8.11
C LEU A 258 12.62 11.10 8.04
N GLU A 259 12.43 12.40 7.80
CA GLU A 259 13.51 13.39 7.79
C GLU A 259 14.19 13.52 9.17
N GLU A 260 13.43 13.51 10.25
CA GLU A 260 13.98 13.56 11.61
C GLU A 260 14.84 12.33 11.95
N ILE A 261 14.47 11.16 11.46
CA ILE A 261 15.16 9.89 11.78
C ILE A 261 16.44 9.70 10.96
N PHE A 262 16.50 10.22 9.73
CA PHE A 262 17.64 10.06 8.84
C PHE A 262 18.49 11.33 8.69
N ARG A 263 18.37 12.28 9.62
CA ARG A 263 19.25 13.44 9.74
C ARG A 263 20.70 13.09 9.94
#